data_a243357254e0c0465985154d5fc9b812
#
_entry.id   a243357254e0c0465985154d5fc9b812
#
_cell.length_a   1.000
_cell.length_b   1.000
_cell.length_c   1.000
_cell.angle_alpha   90.00
_cell.angle_beta   90.00
_cell.angle_gamma   90.00
#
_symmetry.space_group_name_H-M   'P 1'
#
loop_
_entity.id
_entity.type
_entity.pdbx_description
1 polymer ?
#
loop_
_entity_poly.entity_id
_entity_poly.type
_entity_poly.pdbx_seq_one_letter_code
_entity_poly.pdbx_strand_id
1 'polypeptide(L)'
;RGHVAGLALYYEFKDAGCDLTAGQKEVTGKYMDNFKRVWDMYTNTSAADKATLDSGSLNAESELGMEEAVFYQNGDWEYANFADDNENGYTVKQSDLSMMPIYFGVDDANEGLAVGTENHWTVNAKADQKDIDATLEFLNWVITSDDGRDAIVNKMGLSAPFDTFTGDYESKNAFANVASELAKEGKTSVAWSFNATPSVDDWRADFLAPLTEYTERNGSWDDVAKAFSEKWAYYWDLQNEQ
;
A
#
# COMPACT_ATOMS: atom_id res chain seq x y z
N ARG A 1 -7.89 4.20 0.33
CA ARG A 1 -8.99 3.45 1.00
C ARG A 1 -8.46 2.11 1.55
N GLY A 2 -8.08 1.16 0.69
CA GLY A 2 -7.64 -0.17 1.11
C GLY A 2 -6.41 -0.17 2.01
N HIS A 3 -5.42 0.68 1.76
CA HIS A 3 -4.20 0.76 2.58
C HIS A 3 -4.49 1.17 4.03
N VAL A 4 -5.37 2.16 4.25
CA VAL A 4 -5.75 2.57 5.61
C VAL A 4 -6.55 1.48 6.32
N ALA A 5 -7.42 0.76 5.59
CA ALA A 5 -8.12 -0.41 6.12
C ALA A 5 -7.16 -1.54 6.52
N GLY A 6 -6.09 -1.74 5.73
CA GLY A 6 -5.02 -2.69 6.03
C GLY A 6 -4.32 -2.41 7.37
N LEU A 7 -4.22 -1.16 7.80
CA LEU A 7 -3.67 -0.81 9.12
C LEU A 7 -4.54 -1.35 10.26
N ALA A 8 -5.86 -1.24 10.14
CA ALA A 8 -6.78 -1.79 11.15
C ALA A 8 -6.61 -3.31 11.29
N LEU A 9 -6.44 -4.03 10.17
CA LEU A 9 -6.17 -5.47 10.16
C LEU A 9 -4.81 -5.79 10.78
N TYR A 10 -3.76 -5.05 10.40
CA TYR A 10 -2.40 -5.26 10.91
C TYR A 10 -2.35 -5.23 12.44
N TYR A 11 -2.93 -4.20 13.05
CA TYR A 11 -2.92 -4.08 14.51
C TYR A 11 -3.77 -5.17 15.18
N GLU A 12 -4.88 -5.55 14.59
CA GLU A 12 -5.71 -6.63 15.13
C GLU A 12 -5.00 -7.99 15.06
N PHE A 13 -4.29 -8.27 13.96
CA PHE A 13 -3.46 -9.47 13.82
C PHE A 13 -2.26 -9.46 14.77
N LYS A 14 -1.60 -8.29 14.95
CA LYS A 14 -0.51 -8.11 15.89
C LYS A 14 -0.95 -8.41 17.32
N ASP A 15 -2.11 -7.91 17.75
CA ASP A 15 -2.69 -8.17 19.05
C ASP A 15 -3.06 -9.65 19.26
N ALA A 16 -3.56 -10.28 18.23
CA ALA A 16 -3.90 -11.70 18.26
C ALA A 16 -2.66 -12.62 18.24
N GLY A 17 -1.49 -12.07 17.92
CA GLY A 17 -0.25 -12.84 17.75
C GLY A 17 -0.31 -13.81 16.57
N CYS A 18 -1.14 -13.53 15.57
CA CYS A 18 -1.25 -14.38 14.39
C CYS A 18 -0.19 -14.01 13.34
N ASP A 19 0.01 -14.90 12.37
CA ASP A 19 0.86 -14.62 11.21
C ASP A 19 0.25 -13.51 10.37
N LEU A 20 1.00 -12.40 10.21
CA LEU A 20 0.55 -11.22 9.48
C LEU A 20 0.32 -11.47 7.98
N THR A 21 0.88 -12.56 7.44
CA THR A 21 0.72 -12.95 6.03
C THR A 21 -0.39 -13.98 5.81
N ALA A 22 -0.77 -14.72 6.84
CA ALA A 22 -1.84 -15.71 6.79
C ALA A 22 -3.18 -15.16 7.27
N GLY A 23 -3.15 -14.21 8.20
CA GLY A 23 -4.36 -13.65 8.81
C GLY A 23 -5.09 -14.64 9.71
N GLN A 24 -6.34 -14.29 10.03
CA GLN A 24 -7.24 -15.13 10.84
C GLN A 24 -8.69 -14.92 10.41
N LYS A 25 -9.55 -15.90 10.73
CA LYS A 25 -10.98 -15.82 10.42
C LYS A 25 -11.68 -14.66 11.15
N GLU A 26 -11.39 -14.54 12.44
CA GLU A 26 -12.08 -13.55 13.29
C GLU A 26 -11.40 -12.19 13.18
N VAL A 27 -12.11 -11.24 12.56
CA VAL A 27 -11.78 -9.82 12.52
C VAL A 27 -12.92 -9.09 13.21
N THR A 28 -12.62 -8.47 14.34
CA THR A 28 -13.64 -7.86 15.22
C THR A 28 -13.90 -6.39 14.87
N GLY A 29 -13.00 -5.77 14.11
CA GLY A 29 -13.04 -4.33 13.85
C GLY A 29 -12.57 -3.49 15.04
N LYS A 30 -11.75 -4.05 15.92
CA LYS A 30 -11.23 -3.38 17.13
C LYS A 30 -10.64 -2.00 16.85
N TYR A 31 -10.03 -1.81 15.69
CA TYR A 31 -9.35 -0.58 15.31
C TYR A 31 -10.14 0.30 14.33
N MET A 32 -11.46 0.06 14.19
CA MET A 32 -12.29 0.85 13.29
C MET A 32 -12.45 2.31 13.72
N ASP A 33 -12.35 2.64 15.01
CA ASP A 33 -12.34 4.03 15.48
C ASP A 33 -11.05 4.77 15.09
N ASN A 34 -9.91 4.06 15.09
CA ASN A 34 -8.65 4.60 14.61
C ASN A 34 -8.71 4.84 13.09
N PHE A 35 -9.28 3.90 12.33
CA PHE A 35 -9.52 4.06 10.91
C PHE A 35 -10.44 5.25 10.64
N LYS A 36 -11.56 5.36 11.36
CA LYS A 36 -12.48 6.49 11.26
C LYS A 36 -11.77 7.83 11.43
N ARG A 37 -10.94 7.94 12.47
CA ARG A 37 -10.20 9.17 12.76
C ARG A 37 -9.29 9.58 11.60
N VAL A 38 -8.54 8.64 11.03
CA VAL A 38 -7.65 8.91 9.89
C VAL A 38 -8.49 9.24 8.65
N TRP A 39 -9.55 8.50 8.41
CA TRP A 39 -10.45 8.72 7.28
C TRP A 39 -11.15 10.07 7.35
N ASP A 40 -11.68 10.43 8.51
CA ASP A 40 -12.30 11.73 8.75
C ASP A 40 -11.30 12.89 8.59
N MET A 41 -10.06 12.70 9.04
CA MET A 41 -9.00 13.68 8.82
C MET A 41 -8.80 13.91 7.31
N TYR A 42 -8.60 12.87 6.52
CA TYR A 42 -8.40 12.99 5.07
C TYR A 42 -9.59 13.67 4.39
N THR A 43 -10.81 13.22 4.67
CA THR A 43 -12.00 13.70 3.99
C THR A 43 -12.48 15.08 4.47
N ASN A 44 -12.18 15.48 5.71
CA ASN A 44 -12.52 16.80 6.24
C ASN A 44 -11.51 17.88 5.85
N THR A 45 -10.28 17.51 5.53
CA THR A 45 -9.21 18.45 5.17
C THR A 45 -8.90 18.43 3.68
N SER A 46 -9.60 17.62 2.89
CA SER A 46 -9.54 17.64 1.43
C SER A 46 -9.96 19.01 0.89
N ALA A 47 -9.28 19.49 -0.14
CA ALA A 47 -9.68 20.68 -0.88
C ALA A 47 -10.98 20.45 -1.68
N ALA A 48 -11.29 19.18 -2.01
CA ALA A 48 -12.48 18.80 -2.74
C ALA A 48 -13.72 18.65 -1.84
N ASP A 49 -14.90 18.88 -2.40
CA ASP A 49 -16.16 18.63 -1.72
C ASP A 49 -16.31 17.13 -1.44
N LYS A 50 -16.69 16.79 -0.20
CA LYS A 50 -16.92 15.40 0.22
C LYS A 50 -17.87 14.63 -0.69
N ALA A 51 -18.92 15.29 -1.19
CA ALA A 51 -19.89 14.69 -2.10
C ALA A 51 -19.33 14.30 -3.47
N THR A 52 -18.09 14.68 -3.76
CA THR A 52 -17.44 14.45 -5.05
C THR A 52 -16.18 13.60 -4.96
N LEU A 53 -15.78 13.18 -3.76
CA LEU A 53 -14.51 12.46 -3.54
C LEU A 53 -14.42 11.14 -4.33
N ASP A 54 -15.55 10.47 -4.59
CA ASP A 54 -15.59 9.22 -5.36
C ASP A 54 -16.00 9.41 -6.84
N SER A 55 -16.13 10.65 -7.29
CA SER A 55 -16.62 10.98 -8.64
C SER A 55 -15.68 10.55 -9.79
N GLY A 56 -14.42 10.20 -9.48
CA GLY A 56 -13.39 9.91 -10.48
C GLY A 56 -12.91 11.13 -11.28
N SER A 57 -13.41 12.33 -10.97
CA SER A 57 -13.01 13.58 -11.62
C SER A 57 -11.85 14.30 -10.92
N LEU A 58 -11.49 13.85 -9.72
CA LEU A 58 -10.43 14.44 -8.90
C LEU A 58 -9.10 13.75 -9.19
N ASN A 59 -8.03 14.54 -9.14
CA ASN A 59 -6.67 14.05 -9.29
C ASN A 59 -5.82 14.54 -8.11
N ALA A 60 -5.72 13.72 -7.06
CA ALA A 60 -4.98 14.06 -5.85
C ALA A 60 -3.46 14.19 -6.08
N GLU A 61 -2.91 13.49 -7.07
CA GLU A 61 -1.53 13.67 -7.50
C GLU A 61 -1.30 15.10 -8.02
N SER A 62 -2.21 15.57 -8.90
CA SER A 62 -2.15 16.93 -9.44
C SER A 62 -2.31 18.00 -8.35
N GLU A 63 -3.18 17.77 -7.36
CA GLU A 63 -3.35 18.70 -6.23
C GLU A 63 -2.03 18.86 -5.44
N LEU A 64 -1.28 17.78 -5.18
CA LEU A 64 0.05 17.87 -4.58
C LEU A 64 1.05 18.53 -5.56
N GLY A 65 1.05 18.10 -6.82
CA GLY A 65 1.96 18.59 -7.85
C GLY A 65 1.84 20.09 -8.10
N MET A 66 0.64 20.64 -7.98
CA MET A 66 0.35 22.07 -8.13
C MET A 66 0.41 22.85 -6.82
N GLU A 67 0.89 22.24 -5.73
CA GLU A 67 0.99 22.82 -4.39
C GLU A 67 -0.37 23.27 -3.79
N GLU A 68 -1.46 22.66 -4.25
CA GLU A 68 -2.81 22.86 -3.71
C GLU A 68 -3.08 21.99 -2.48
N ALA A 69 -2.33 20.90 -2.31
CA ALA A 69 -2.34 20.01 -1.14
C ALA A 69 -0.93 19.90 -0.55
N VAL A 70 -0.86 19.72 0.78
CA VAL A 70 0.41 19.50 1.52
C VAL A 70 0.66 18.01 1.73
N PHE A 71 -0.40 17.22 1.82
CA PHE A 71 -0.34 15.79 2.06
C PHE A 71 -1.13 15.02 1.00
N TYR A 72 -0.49 13.99 0.48
CA TYR A 72 -1.07 13.06 -0.48
C TYR A 72 -0.80 11.63 -0.01
N GLN A 73 -1.84 10.83 0.16
CA GLN A 73 -1.68 9.44 0.57
C GLN A 73 -1.57 8.54 -0.66
N ASN A 74 -0.37 8.06 -0.92
CA ASN A 74 -0.08 7.10 -1.97
C ASN A 74 1.19 6.30 -1.64
N GLY A 75 1.81 5.65 -2.60
CA GLY A 75 3.00 4.83 -2.44
C GLY A 75 4.24 5.39 -3.13
N ASP A 76 5.35 4.72 -2.94
CA ASP A 76 6.66 5.09 -3.49
C ASP A 76 6.73 5.08 -5.03
N TRP A 77 5.81 4.37 -5.69
CA TRP A 77 5.67 4.39 -7.17
C TRP A 77 5.33 5.76 -7.74
N GLU A 78 4.79 6.68 -6.93
CA GLU A 78 4.48 8.04 -7.34
C GLU A 78 5.72 8.93 -7.52
N TYR A 79 6.87 8.51 -7.02
CA TYR A 79 8.09 9.32 -7.06
C TYR A 79 8.46 9.81 -8.47
N ALA A 80 8.32 8.95 -9.47
CA ALA A 80 8.63 9.31 -10.85
C ALA A 80 7.67 10.34 -11.45
N ASN A 81 6.42 10.39 -10.97
CA ASN A 81 5.41 11.33 -11.44
C ASN A 81 5.74 12.78 -11.05
N PHE A 82 6.56 12.97 -10.02
CA PHE A 82 7.01 14.27 -9.54
C PHE A 82 8.42 14.65 -10.01
N ALA A 83 9.01 13.91 -10.95
CA ALA A 83 10.32 14.28 -11.51
C ALA A 83 10.27 15.69 -12.12
N ASP A 84 11.31 16.50 -11.89
CA ASP A 84 11.34 17.91 -12.30
C ASP A 84 11.28 18.09 -13.83
N ASP A 85 11.58 17.06 -14.60
CA ASP A 85 11.54 17.02 -16.07
C ASP A 85 10.31 16.29 -16.63
N ASN A 86 9.32 15.94 -15.77
CA ASN A 86 8.10 15.30 -16.23
C ASN A 86 7.22 16.26 -17.06
N GLU A 87 6.33 15.67 -17.87
CA GLU A 87 5.43 16.41 -18.75
C GLU A 87 4.15 16.93 -18.04
N ASN A 88 3.98 16.62 -16.74
CA ASN A 88 2.76 16.96 -15.98
C ASN A 88 2.65 18.44 -15.66
N GLY A 89 3.75 19.19 -15.75
CA GLY A 89 3.78 20.64 -15.52
C GLY A 89 3.61 21.02 -14.05
N TYR A 90 3.96 20.13 -13.13
CA TYR A 90 3.90 20.38 -11.69
C TYR A 90 4.86 21.47 -11.24
N THR A 91 4.48 22.23 -10.22
CA THR A 91 5.27 23.33 -9.64
C THR A 91 6.10 22.86 -8.44
N VAL A 92 5.63 21.85 -7.74
CA VAL A 92 6.37 21.22 -6.63
C VAL A 92 7.67 20.62 -7.16
N LYS A 93 8.76 20.78 -6.42
CA LYS A 93 10.02 20.12 -6.74
C LYS A 93 10.08 18.75 -6.11
N GLN A 94 10.54 17.77 -6.88
CA GLN A 94 10.70 16.40 -6.36
C GLN A 94 11.57 16.36 -5.10
N SER A 95 12.61 17.21 -5.01
CA SER A 95 13.49 17.31 -3.83
C SER A 95 12.80 17.81 -2.55
N ASP A 96 11.64 18.45 -2.67
CA ASP A 96 10.90 19.00 -1.53
C ASP A 96 9.87 18.02 -0.99
N LEU A 97 9.75 16.85 -1.63
CA LEU A 97 8.83 15.79 -1.23
C LEU A 97 9.53 14.70 -0.41
N SER A 98 8.83 14.16 0.56
CA SER A 98 9.25 13.01 1.36
C SER A 98 8.04 12.18 1.76
N MET A 99 8.29 10.96 2.22
CA MET A 99 7.25 10.10 2.78
C MET A 99 7.24 10.16 4.30
N MET A 100 6.09 9.93 4.89
CA MET A 100 5.91 9.78 6.32
C MET A 100 4.95 8.64 6.65
N PRO A 101 5.06 8.00 7.81
CA PRO A 101 4.09 7.00 8.25
C PRO A 101 2.68 7.55 8.34
N ILE A 102 1.68 6.67 8.14
CA ILE A 102 0.29 6.98 8.48
C ILE A 102 0.14 6.78 9.99
N TYR A 103 0.10 7.86 10.74
CA TYR A 103 -0.06 7.82 12.19
C TYR A 103 -1.48 7.37 12.57
N PHE A 104 -1.59 6.08 12.86
CA PHE A 104 -2.87 5.42 13.10
C PHE A 104 -3.36 5.57 14.55
N GLY A 105 -2.49 5.99 15.46
CA GLY A 105 -2.80 6.26 16.86
C GLY A 105 -2.79 5.02 17.75
N VAL A 106 -1.98 4.03 17.40
CA VAL A 106 -1.79 2.81 18.19
C VAL A 106 -0.34 2.75 18.71
N ASP A 107 0.64 2.66 17.84
CA ASP A 107 2.06 2.58 18.18
C ASP A 107 2.91 3.55 17.34
N ASP A 108 2.36 4.72 17.06
CA ASP A 108 2.92 5.72 16.12
C ASP A 108 4.38 6.09 16.42
N ALA A 109 4.81 5.98 17.67
CA ALA A 109 6.19 6.28 18.07
C ALA A 109 7.20 5.24 17.56
N ASN A 110 6.79 4.00 17.35
CA ASN A 110 7.67 2.88 17.02
C ASN A 110 7.49 2.37 15.60
N GLU A 111 6.45 2.78 14.90
CA GLU A 111 6.14 2.24 13.58
C GLU A 111 6.59 3.16 12.45
N GLY A 112 7.05 2.53 11.37
CA GLY A 112 7.50 3.15 10.14
C GLY A 112 6.45 3.10 9.05
N LEU A 113 6.89 3.14 7.79
CA LEU A 113 6.00 3.07 6.64
C LEU A 113 5.26 1.73 6.56
N ALA A 114 4.06 1.78 6.00
CA ALA A 114 3.37 0.58 5.56
C ALA A 114 4.08 0.03 4.31
N VAL A 115 4.60 -1.19 4.40
CA VAL A 115 5.35 -1.85 3.33
C VAL A 115 4.87 -3.28 3.13
N GLY A 116 5.00 -3.77 1.90
CA GLY A 116 4.69 -5.13 1.53
C GLY A 116 5.08 -5.42 0.11
N THR A 117 5.08 -6.70 -0.26
CA THR A 117 5.30 -7.16 -1.61
C THR A 117 3.96 -7.41 -2.29
N GLU A 118 3.68 -6.71 -3.38
CA GLU A 118 2.47 -6.92 -4.19
C GLU A 118 2.80 -7.64 -5.50
N ASN A 119 3.94 -7.31 -6.11
CA ASN A 119 4.31 -7.84 -7.40
C ASN A 119 5.23 -9.05 -7.25
N HIS A 120 4.76 -10.21 -7.69
CA HIS A 120 5.49 -11.46 -7.61
C HIS A 120 5.66 -12.07 -9.00
N TRP A 121 6.84 -12.57 -9.29
CA TRP A 121 7.03 -13.47 -10.42
C TRP A 121 6.68 -14.89 -10.03
N THR A 122 5.78 -15.50 -10.78
CA THR A 122 5.32 -16.86 -10.52
C THR A 122 5.80 -17.78 -11.63
N VAL A 123 6.46 -18.86 -11.25
CA VAL A 123 6.89 -19.91 -12.18
C VAL A 123 5.81 -21.00 -12.24
N ASN A 124 5.35 -21.34 -13.45
CA ASN A 124 4.37 -22.40 -13.62
C ASN A 124 4.97 -23.78 -13.32
N ALA A 125 4.66 -24.32 -12.15
CA ALA A 125 5.18 -25.63 -11.71
C ALA A 125 4.70 -26.83 -12.57
N LYS A 126 3.75 -26.63 -13.47
CA LYS A 126 3.25 -27.66 -14.41
C LYS A 126 3.86 -27.54 -15.81
N ALA A 127 4.74 -26.58 -16.06
CA ALA A 127 5.46 -26.47 -17.33
C ALA A 127 6.51 -27.58 -17.47
N ASP A 128 7.03 -27.78 -18.69
CA ASP A 128 8.16 -28.68 -18.89
C ASP A 128 9.38 -28.22 -18.06
N GLN A 129 10.12 -29.18 -17.48
CA GLN A 129 11.24 -28.86 -16.60
C GLN A 129 12.28 -27.92 -17.26
N LYS A 130 12.56 -28.13 -18.55
CA LYS A 130 13.48 -27.26 -19.32
C LYS A 130 13.01 -25.79 -19.36
N ASP A 131 11.70 -25.55 -19.38
CA ASP A 131 11.12 -24.20 -19.44
C ASP A 131 11.12 -23.57 -18.04
N ILE A 132 10.92 -24.38 -16.98
CA ILE A 132 11.11 -23.96 -15.59
C ILE A 132 12.58 -23.56 -15.37
N ASP A 133 13.53 -24.41 -15.74
CA ASP A 133 14.96 -24.15 -15.57
C ASP A 133 15.41 -22.87 -16.31
N ALA A 134 14.97 -22.70 -17.56
CA ALA A 134 15.26 -21.49 -18.34
C ALA A 134 14.64 -20.23 -17.71
N THR A 135 13.43 -20.33 -17.15
CA THR A 135 12.76 -19.23 -16.46
C THR A 135 13.56 -18.84 -15.20
N LEU A 136 13.95 -19.81 -14.39
CA LEU A 136 14.75 -19.56 -13.20
C LEU A 136 16.12 -18.98 -13.51
N GLU A 137 16.78 -19.46 -14.58
CA GLU A 137 18.04 -18.90 -15.07
C GLU A 137 17.87 -17.43 -15.49
N PHE A 138 16.80 -17.12 -16.24
CA PHE A 138 16.48 -15.75 -16.63
C PHE A 138 16.22 -14.84 -15.41
N LEU A 139 15.41 -15.28 -14.45
CA LEU A 139 15.14 -14.52 -13.24
C LEU A 139 16.41 -14.28 -12.42
N ASN A 140 17.25 -15.32 -12.28
CA ASN A 140 18.55 -15.16 -11.63
C ASN A 140 19.44 -14.16 -12.38
N TRP A 141 19.48 -14.23 -13.71
CA TRP A 141 20.23 -13.25 -14.51
C TRP A 141 19.72 -11.82 -14.29
N VAL A 142 18.40 -11.60 -14.26
CA VAL A 142 17.80 -10.28 -14.03
C VAL A 142 18.25 -9.67 -12.71
N ILE A 143 18.33 -10.48 -11.64
CA ILE A 143 18.66 -9.96 -10.30
C ILE A 143 20.16 -9.96 -9.97
N THR A 144 21.01 -10.60 -10.79
CA THR A 144 22.45 -10.72 -10.50
C THR A 144 23.36 -10.08 -11.52
N SER A 145 22.93 -9.94 -12.79
CA SER A 145 23.76 -9.32 -13.83
C SER A 145 23.69 -7.79 -13.78
N ASP A 146 24.73 -7.14 -14.29
CA ASP A 146 24.77 -5.69 -14.40
C ASP A 146 23.63 -5.16 -15.30
N ASP A 147 23.42 -5.81 -16.45
CA ASP A 147 22.35 -5.40 -17.39
C ASP A 147 20.94 -5.56 -16.80
N GLY A 148 20.70 -6.64 -16.06
CA GLY A 148 19.41 -6.89 -15.40
C GLY A 148 19.14 -5.90 -14.28
N ARG A 149 20.11 -5.65 -13.41
CA ARG A 149 20.00 -4.67 -12.33
C ARG A 149 19.86 -3.24 -12.86
N ASP A 150 20.62 -2.88 -13.89
CA ASP A 150 20.50 -1.59 -14.56
C ASP A 150 19.08 -1.40 -15.17
N ALA A 151 18.55 -2.46 -15.77
CA ALA A 151 17.20 -2.41 -16.31
C ALA A 151 16.15 -2.13 -15.21
N ILE A 152 16.22 -2.83 -14.07
CA ILE A 152 15.27 -2.65 -12.96
C ILE A 152 15.40 -1.23 -12.36
N VAL A 153 16.60 -0.82 -11.98
CA VAL A 153 16.78 0.42 -11.20
C VAL A 153 16.79 1.65 -12.08
N ASN A 154 17.62 1.64 -13.15
CA ASN A 154 17.88 2.86 -13.91
C ASN A 154 16.93 3.07 -15.10
N LYS A 155 16.37 1.99 -15.67
CA LYS A 155 15.45 2.10 -16.81
C LYS A 155 13.98 2.02 -16.41
N MET A 156 13.66 1.17 -15.42
CA MET A 156 12.29 1.01 -14.94
C MET A 156 11.98 1.86 -13.69
N GLY A 157 13.00 2.37 -13.00
CA GLY A 157 12.83 3.19 -11.79
C GLY A 157 12.31 2.40 -10.58
N LEU A 158 12.46 1.08 -10.59
CA LEU A 158 11.95 0.20 -9.54
C LEU A 158 12.99 -0.02 -8.45
N SER A 159 12.53 -0.30 -7.25
CA SER A 159 13.34 -0.87 -6.17
C SER A 159 13.16 -2.38 -6.13
N ALA A 160 14.19 -3.11 -5.72
CA ALA A 160 14.14 -4.56 -5.61
C ALA A 160 14.72 -5.01 -4.26
N PRO A 161 14.05 -5.93 -3.52
CA PRO A 161 14.45 -6.32 -2.17
C PRO A 161 15.52 -7.42 -2.15
N PHE A 162 16.48 -7.38 -3.08
CA PHE A 162 17.57 -8.35 -3.17
C PHE A 162 18.88 -7.71 -2.75
N ASP A 163 19.74 -8.45 -2.08
CA ASP A 163 21.07 -8.03 -1.59
C ASP A 163 22.07 -7.71 -2.70
N THR A 164 21.75 -8.07 -3.94
CA THR A 164 22.52 -7.72 -5.13
C THR A 164 22.31 -6.28 -5.61
N PHE A 165 21.28 -5.60 -5.11
CA PHE A 165 20.95 -4.21 -5.47
C PHE A 165 21.62 -3.22 -4.51
N THR A 166 22.93 -3.06 -4.65
CA THR A 166 23.76 -2.17 -3.83
C THR A 166 24.65 -1.29 -4.72
N GLY A 167 25.17 -0.20 -4.15
CA GLY A 167 26.05 0.73 -4.87
C GLY A 167 25.34 1.39 -6.05
N ASP A 168 25.85 1.20 -7.26
CA ASP A 168 25.30 1.81 -8.49
C ASP A 168 23.86 1.32 -8.81
N TYR A 169 23.43 0.24 -8.16
CA TYR A 169 22.10 -0.36 -8.31
C TYR A 169 21.19 -0.15 -7.10
N GLU A 170 21.55 0.70 -6.16
CA GLU A 170 20.64 1.16 -5.13
C GLU A 170 19.50 1.97 -5.75
N SER A 171 18.29 1.81 -5.19
CA SER A 171 17.14 2.58 -5.66
C SER A 171 17.42 4.07 -5.58
N LYS A 172 17.18 4.78 -6.67
CA LYS A 172 17.21 6.25 -6.73
C LYS A 172 15.90 6.88 -6.30
N ASN A 173 14.90 6.05 -6.03
CA ASN A 173 13.61 6.49 -5.52
C ASN A 173 13.76 6.90 -4.04
N ALA A 174 13.76 8.21 -3.78
CA ALA A 174 13.91 8.73 -2.43
C ALA A 174 12.74 8.31 -1.51
N PHE A 175 11.54 8.10 -2.05
CA PHE A 175 10.39 7.62 -1.27
C PHE A 175 10.62 6.18 -0.77
N ALA A 176 11.12 5.30 -1.64
CA ALA A 176 11.43 3.93 -1.25
C ALA A 176 12.54 3.86 -0.17
N ASN A 177 13.49 4.80 -0.21
CA ASN A 177 14.59 4.84 0.73
C ASN A 177 14.17 5.25 2.15
N VAL A 178 13.07 6.00 2.31
CA VAL A 178 12.56 6.42 3.63
C VAL A 178 12.25 5.22 4.53
N ALA A 179 11.73 4.12 3.98
CA ALA A 179 11.49 2.90 4.76
C ALA A 179 12.78 2.35 5.40
N SER A 180 13.88 2.35 4.64
CA SER A 180 15.19 1.91 5.14
C SER A 180 15.77 2.87 6.18
N GLU A 181 15.57 4.16 6.02
CA GLU A 181 16.00 5.18 6.98
C GLU A 181 15.27 5.03 8.30
N LEU A 182 13.96 4.91 8.28
CA LEU A 182 13.15 4.67 9.47
C LEU A 182 13.53 3.36 10.18
N ALA A 183 13.85 2.30 9.42
CA ALA A 183 14.33 1.05 10.01
C ALA A 183 15.67 1.22 10.74
N LYS A 184 16.59 2.04 10.20
CA LYS A 184 17.86 2.39 10.87
C LYS A 184 17.64 3.18 12.17
N GLU A 185 16.54 3.95 12.25
CA GLU A 185 16.10 4.64 13.47
C GLU A 185 15.38 3.72 14.47
N GLY A 186 15.26 2.44 14.16
CA GLY A 186 14.60 1.44 15.01
C GLY A 186 13.09 1.40 14.86
N LYS A 187 12.53 2.02 13.83
CA LYS A 187 11.10 1.92 13.52
C LYS A 187 10.79 0.57 12.89
N THR A 188 9.63 0.02 13.21
CA THR A 188 9.14 -1.24 12.65
C THR A 188 8.22 -0.96 11.47
N SER A 189 8.49 -1.55 10.31
CA SER A 189 7.59 -1.46 9.18
C SER A 189 6.23 -2.08 9.49
N VAL A 190 5.17 -1.43 9.05
CA VAL A 190 3.81 -1.95 9.15
C VAL A 190 3.55 -2.85 7.94
N ALA A 191 3.19 -4.10 8.17
CA ALA A 191 2.96 -5.04 7.08
C ALA A 191 1.61 -4.77 6.39
N TRP A 192 1.59 -4.79 5.06
CA TRP A 192 0.35 -4.80 4.30
C TRP A 192 -0.38 -6.12 4.47
N SER A 193 -1.65 -6.04 4.81
CA SER A 193 -2.48 -7.22 5.08
C SER A 193 -3.15 -7.79 3.82
N PHE A 194 -2.76 -7.37 2.62
CA PHE A 194 -3.38 -7.83 1.38
C PHE A 194 -3.25 -9.33 1.17
N ASN A 195 -2.06 -9.90 1.43
CA ASN A 195 -1.84 -11.33 1.26
C ASN A 195 -2.67 -12.18 2.23
N ALA A 196 -3.06 -11.61 3.36
CA ALA A 196 -3.91 -12.25 4.37
C ALA A 196 -5.40 -12.00 4.13
N THR A 197 -5.76 -11.12 3.19
CA THR A 197 -7.14 -10.71 2.96
C THR A 197 -7.85 -11.72 2.06
N PRO A 198 -8.90 -12.39 2.53
CA PRO A 198 -9.64 -13.34 1.72
C PRO A 198 -10.39 -12.61 0.60
N SER A 199 -10.29 -13.11 -0.64
CA SER A 199 -10.91 -12.49 -1.82
C SER A 199 -10.77 -10.96 -1.82
N VAL A 200 -9.54 -10.48 -1.73
CA VAL A 200 -9.21 -9.07 -1.38
C VAL A 200 -10.00 -8.03 -2.17
N ASP A 201 -10.22 -8.25 -3.47
CA ASP A 201 -10.94 -7.29 -4.31
C ASP A 201 -12.43 -7.25 -3.99
N ASP A 202 -13.05 -8.41 -3.76
CA ASP A 202 -14.46 -8.51 -3.41
C ASP A 202 -14.73 -7.96 -2.00
N TRP A 203 -13.91 -8.38 -1.03
CA TRP A 203 -14.01 -7.84 0.32
C TRP A 203 -13.86 -6.32 0.33
N ARG A 204 -12.87 -5.82 -0.39
CA ARG A 204 -12.61 -4.39 -0.52
C ARG A 204 -13.80 -3.66 -1.14
N ALA A 205 -14.38 -4.19 -2.23
CA ALA A 205 -15.55 -3.59 -2.88
C ALA A 205 -16.76 -3.52 -1.94
N ASP A 206 -17.05 -4.59 -1.22
CA ASP A 206 -18.18 -4.69 -0.30
C ASP A 206 -18.05 -3.74 0.91
N PHE A 207 -16.85 -3.52 1.41
CA PHE A 207 -16.62 -2.59 2.51
C PHE A 207 -16.49 -1.13 2.04
N LEU A 208 -16.03 -0.89 0.82
CA LEU A 208 -15.93 0.47 0.26
C LEU A 208 -17.30 1.09 -0.03
N ALA A 209 -18.31 0.29 -0.35
CA ALA A 209 -19.64 0.81 -0.61
C ALA A 209 -20.22 1.58 0.59
N PRO A 210 -20.33 1.02 1.82
CA PRO A 210 -20.78 1.79 2.98
C PRO A 210 -19.79 2.91 3.38
N LEU A 211 -18.48 2.79 3.09
CA LEU A 211 -17.52 3.86 3.31
C LEU A 211 -17.82 5.08 2.42
N THR A 212 -18.17 4.86 1.16
CA THR A 212 -18.60 5.91 0.24
C THR A 212 -19.89 6.55 0.73
N GLU A 213 -20.90 5.76 1.14
CA GLU A 213 -22.14 6.30 1.72
C GLU A 213 -21.87 7.16 2.98
N TYR A 214 -20.98 6.68 3.87
CA TYR A 214 -20.57 7.45 5.04
C TYR A 214 -19.93 8.79 4.66
N THR A 215 -19.04 8.77 3.67
CA THR A 215 -18.26 9.96 3.27
C THR A 215 -19.12 10.99 2.55
N GLU A 216 -19.94 10.56 1.59
CA GLU A 216 -20.59 11.43 0.62
C GLU A 216 -22.07 11.69 0.92
N ARG A 217 -22.74 10.78 1.63
CA ARG A 217 -24.21 10.76 1.74
C ARG A 217 -24.74 10.65 3.16
N ASN A 218 -23.90 10.97 4.15
CA ASN A 218 -24.25 10.87 5.56
C ASN A 218 -24.67 9.45 6.02
N GLY A 219 -24.04 8.42 5.46
CA GLY A 219 -24.19 7.05 5.93
C GLY A 219 -23.66 6.85 7.36
N SER A 220 -23.91 5.69 7.93
CA SER A 220 -23.47 5.35 9.28
C SER A 220 -22.07 4.76 9.27
N TRP A 221 -21.22 5.17 10.22
CA TRP A 221 -19.93 4.50 10.45
C TRP A 221 -20.11 3.06 10.95
N ASP A 222 -21.19 2.79 11.66
CA ASP A 222 -21.48 1.43 12.13
C ASP A 222 -21.71 0.47 10.95
N ASP A 223 -22.25 0.94 9.84
CA ASP A 223 -22.40 0.13 8.62
C ASP A 223 -21.06 -0.17 7.99
N VAL A 224 -20.11 0.77 8.03
CA VAL A 224 -18.72 0.55 7.56
C VAL A 224 -18.03 -0.52 8.42
N ALA A 225 -18.08 -0.37 9.74
CA ALA A 225 -17.46 -1.29 10.68
C ALA A 225 -18.06 -2.70 10.59
N LYS A 226 -19.37 -2.77 10.44
CA LYS A 226 -20.10 -4.02 10.24
C LYS A 226 -19.70 -4.71 8.95
N ALA A 227 -19.69 -3.99 7.83
CA ALA A 227 -19.29 -4.55 6.54
C ALA A 227 -17.83 -5.03 6.56
N PHE A 228 -16.93 -4.29 7.20
CA PHE A 228 -15.53 -4.65 7.36
C PHE A 228 -15.37 -6.04 7.98
N SER A 229 -16.05 -6.32 9.11
CA SER A 229 -15.91 -7.58 9.85
C SER A 229 -16.76 -8.72 9.27
N GLU A 230 -18.04 -8.47 8.94
CA GLU A 230 -18.94 -9.51 8.44
C GLU A 230 -18.53 -10.01 7.05
N LYS A 231 -18.08 -9.10 6.17
CA LYS A 231 -17.62 -9.47 4.84
C LYS A 231 -16.27 -10.18 4.88
N TRP A 232 -15.40 -9.83 5.81
CA TRP A 232 -14.18 -10.58 6.06
C TRP A 232 -14.49 -12.04 6.42
N ALA A 233 -15.35 -12.28 7.40
CA ALA A 233 -15.73 -13.63 7.82
C ALA A 233 -16.38 -14.43 6.68
N TYR A 234 -17.25 -13.77 5.89
CA TYR A 234 -17.90 -14.39 4.73
C TYR A 234 -16.89 -14.85 3.68
N TYR A 235 -15.97 -13.98 3.27
CA TYR A 235 -14.98 -14.35 2.25
C TYR A 235 -13.93 -15.33 2.79
N TRP A 236 -13.62 -15.28 4.07
CA TRP A 236 -12.77 -16.26 4.71
C TRP A 236 -13.36 -17.67 4.61
N ASP A 237 -14.62 -17.83 4.94
CA ASP A 237 -15.31 -19.12 4.83
C ASP A 237 -15.38 -19.59 3.37
N LEU A 238 -15.76 -18.71 2.46
CA LEU A 238 -15.84 -19.03 1.04
C LEU A 238 -14.50 -19.53 0.47
N GLN A 239 -13.38 -18.97 0.89
CA GLN A 239 -12.05 -19.34 0.44
C GLN A 239 -11.56 -20.68 1.06
N ASN A 240 -11.98 -21.00 2.29
CA ASN A 240 -11.50 -22.15 3.03
C ASN A 240 -12.48 -23.35 3.02
N GLU A 241 -13.68 -23.21 2.46
CA GLU A 241 -14.63 -24.31 2.25
C GLU A 241 -14.40 -25.09 0.93
N GLN A 242 -13.38 -24.72 0.13
CA GLN A 242 -12.97 -25.39 -1.10
C GLN A 242 -11.80 -26.33 -0.84
#